data_88f68e7d110457baaacb1e908936619c
#
_entry.id   88f68e7d110457baaacb1e908936619c
#
_cell.length_a   1.000
_cell.length_b   1.000
_cell.length_c   1.000
_cell.angle_alpha   90.00
_cell.angle_beta   90.00
_cell.angle_gamma   90.00
#
_symmetry.space_group_name_H-M   'P 1'
#
loop_
_entity.id
_entity.type
_entity.pdbx_description
1 polymer ?
#
loop_
_entity_poly.entity_id
_entity_poly.type
_entity_poly.pdbx_seq_one_letter_code
_entity_poly.pdbx_strand_id
1 'polypeptide(L)'
;QRITVPQEEDKIIKEWFKKIVKKNQHLMYELNKYKQGTQAAGVPRSAHNHALSSAISHMQLGILLNDNKLFRKAFKNYEYAIKFQRKDGSMPIETRRGGRAMFYQGRAMTALTVIAIIAENQGYNIWDYDHKGKNFHNIVKFFIDFTENNEIVFKYAKEMKAPGPAKDYKRQDLD
;
A
#
# COMPACT_ATOMS: atom_id res chain seq x y z
N GLN A 1 8.68 18.86 23.57
CA GLN A 1 9.35 20.06 23.00
C GLN A 1 9.13 20.05 21.50
N ARG A 2 8.53 21.12 20.94
CA ARG A 2 8.52 21.30 19.47
C ARG A 2 9.93 21.72 19.06
N ILE A 3 10.55 20.97 18.16
CA ILE A 3 11.79 21.35 17.51
C ILE A 3 11.46 22.51 16.57
N THR A 4 12.03 23.69 16.84
CA THR A 4 11.90 24.85 15.97
C THR A 4 13.06 24.84 14.98
N VAL A 5 12.76 24.66 13.70
CA VAL A 5 13.75 24.73 12.62
C VAL A 5 13.88 26.19 12.18
N PRO A 6 15.09 26.74 12.01
CA PRO A 6 15.29 28.08 11.46
C PRO A 6 14.61 28.22 10.08
N GLN A 7 14.05 29.39 9.78
CA GLN A 7 13.24 29.63 8.59
C GLN A 7 13.97 29.29 7.27
N GLU A 8 15.25 29.62 7.17
CA GLU A 8 16.05 29.32 5.97
C GLU A 8 16.26 27.80 5.80
N GLU A 9 16.52 27.09 6.89
CA GLU A 9 16.67 25.64 6.87
C GLU A 9 15.33 24.95 6.52
N ASP A 10 14.22 25.41 7.07
CA ASP A 10 12.87 24.91 6.75
C ASP A 10 12.56 25.05 5.26
N LYS A 11 12.94 26.20 4.66
CA LYS A 11 12.80 26.44 3.22
C LYS A 11 13.62 25.45 2.40
N ILE A 12 14.89 25.23 2.75
CA ILE A 12 15.78 24.28 2.07
C ILE A 12 15.21 22.86 2.16
N ILE A 13 14.78 22.46 3.36
CA ILE A 13 14.18 21.15 3.61
C ILE A 13 12.92 20.95 2.74
N LYS A 14 12.01 21.92 2.71
CA LYS A 14 10.79 21.87 1.91
C LYS A 14 11.07 21.76 0.40
N GLU A 15 12.05 22.53 -0.10
CA GLU A 15 12.45 22.43 -1.51
C GLU A 15 13.08 21.07 -1.86
N TRP A 16 13.87 20.51 -0.96
CA TRP A 16 14.41 19.17 -1.12
C TRP A 16 13.30 18.10 -1.16
N PHE A 17 12.32 18.18 -0.26
CA PHE A 17 11.17 17.28 -0.27
C PHE A 17 10.31 17.39 -1.54
N LYS A 18 10.12 18.60 -2.08
CA LYS A 18 9.43 18.78 -3.38
C LYS A 18 10.15 18.03 -4.51
N LYS A 19 11.48 18.07 -4.52
CA LYS A 19 12.29 17.31 -5.50
C LYS A 19 12.12 15.80 -5.33
N ILE A 20 12.09 15.28 -4.09
CA ILE A 20 11.85 13.86 -3.81
C ILE A 20 10.46 13.43 -4.29
N VAL A 21 9.42 14.20 -3.99
CA VAL A 21 8.05 13.92 -4.46
C VAL A 21 8.02 13.80 -5.98
N LYS A 22 8.60 14.76 -6.68
CA LYS A 22 8.65 14.76 -8.15
C LYS A 22 9.36 13.53 -8.70
N LYS A 23 10.50 13.17 -8.11
CA LYS A 23 11.26 11.97 -8.48
C LYS A 23 10.48 10.68 -8.25
N ASN A 24 9.83 10.56 -7.09
CA ASN A 24 9.02 9.38 -6.77
C ASN A 24 7.79 9.25 -7.67
N GLN A 25 7.16 10.36 -8.02
CA GLN A 25 6.04 10.35 -8.96
C GLN A 25 6.48 9.89 -10.35
N HIS A 26 7.64 10.34 -10.82
CA HIS A 26 8.22 9.89 -12.08
C HIS A 26 8.56 8.40 -12.05
N LEU A 27 9.22 7.93 -11.00
CA LEU A 27 9.54 6.52 -10.82
C LEU A 27 8.28 5.63 -10.83
N MET A 28 7.23 6.04 -10.12
CA MET A 28 5.95 5.32 -10.10
C MET A 28 5.26 5.34 -11.47
N TYR A 29 5.39 6.42 -12.22
CA TYR A 29 4.89 6.51 -13.59
C TYR A 29 5.64 5.53 -14.51
N GLU A 30 6.96 5.50 -14.47
CA GLU A 30 7.78 4.57 -15.25
C GLU A 30 7.48 3.10 -14.87
N LEU A 31 7.40 2.78 -13.59
CA LEU A 31 7.00 1.45 -13.13
C LEU A 31 5.60 1.04 -13.62
N ASN A 32 4.70 2.01 -13.83
CA ASN A 32 3.37 1.74 -14.39
C ASN A 32 3.38 1.45 -15.89
N LYS A 33 4.39 1.91 -16.63
CA LYS A 33 4.56 1.55 -18.04
C LYS A 33 4.99 0.10 -18.24
N TYR A 34 5.74 -0.47 -17.29
CA TYR A 34 6.11 -1.87 -17.35
C TYR A 34 4.89 -2.75 -17.08
N LYS A 35 4.27 -3.28 -18.13
CA LYS A 35 3.12 -4.19 -18.09
C LYS A 35 3.44 -5.58 -17.52
N GLN A 36 4.45 -5.71 -16.69
CA GLN A 36 4.83 -7.03 -16.17
C GLN A 36 3.94 -7.44 -15.00
N GLY A 37 3.04 -8.38 -15.25
CA GLY A 37 2.50 -9.33 -14.27
C GLY A 37 1.70 -8.78 -13.08
N THR A 38 1.38 -7.48 -13.03
CA THR A 38 0.62 -6.89 -11.91
C THR A 38 -0.83 -6.57 -12.28
N GLN A 39 -1.20 -6.70 -13.53
CA GLN A 39 -2.59 -6.52 -14.00
C GLN A 39 -3.40 -7.83 -13.96
N ALA A 40 -2.81 -8.93 -13.53
CA ALA A 40 -3.56 -10.12 -13.26
C ALA A 40 -4.66 -9.79 -12.24
N ALA A 41 -5.85 -10.29 -12.47
CA ALA A 41 -7.04 -10.05 -11.65
C ALA A 41 -7.67 -8.63 -11.72
N GLY A 42 -7.31 -7.81 -12.70
CA GLY A 42 -7.95 -6.49 -12.87
C GLY A 42 -7.72 -5.50 -11.72
N VAL A 43 -6.72 -5.76 -10.85
CA VAL A 43 -6.42 -4.91 -9.70
C VAL A 43 -5.44 -3.81 -10.09
N PRO A 44 -5.76 -2.52 -9.83
CA PRO A 44 -4.87 -1.43 -10.16
C PRO A 44 -3.60 -1.46 -9.29
N ARG A 45 -2.49 -1.04 -9.86
CA ARG A 45 -1.20 -0.92 -9.13
C ARG A 45 -1.27 -0.02 -7.90
N SER A 46 -2.18 0.93 -7.87
CA SER A 46 -2.44 1.81 -6.73
C SER A 46 -2.85 1.06 -5.45
N ALA A 47 -3.36 -0.17 -5.58
CA ALA A 47 -3.67 -1.06 -4.46
C ALA A 47 -2.50 -1.96 -4.03
N HIS A 48 -1.33 -1.85 -4.65
CA HIS A 48 -0.16 -2.68 -4.36
C HIS A 48 0.65 -2.13 -3.17
N ASN A 49 1.31 -2.99 -2.40
CA ASN A 49 2.07 -2.60 -1.21
C ASN A 49 3.09 -1.47 -1.45
N HIS A 50 3.80 -1.45 -2.58
CA HIS A 50 4.72 -0.35 -2.92
C HIS A 50 4.01 0.97 -3.14
N ALA A 51 2.84 0.96 -3.79
CA ALA A 51 2.05 2.17 -3.99
C ALA A 51 1.48 2.70 -2.68
N LEU A 52 1.07 1.81 -1.78
CA LEU A 52 0.63 2.17 -0.42
C LEU A 52 1.79 2.76 0.40
N SER A 53 2.98 2.17 0.33
CA SER A 53 4.18 2.72 0.99
C SER A 53 4.54 4.12 0.45
N SER A 54 4.44 4.33 -0.87
CA SER A 54 4.60 5.65 -1.49
C SER A 54 3.52 6.64 -1.06
N ALA A 55 2.28 6.16 -0.85
CA ALA A 55 1.17 7.00 -0.41
C ALA A 55 1.42 7.60 0.99
N ILE A 56 2.05 6.85 1.90
CA ILE A 56 2.46 7.36 3.21
C ILE A 56 3.34 8.61 3.05
N SER A 57 4.40 8.52 2.23
CA SER A 57 5.28 9.65 1.98
C SER A 57 4.56 10.83 1.35
N HIS A 58 3.66 10.59 0.38
CA HIS A 58 2.86 11.64 -0.23
C HIS A 58 1.94 12.33 0.79
N MET A 59 1.35 11.56 1.71
CA MET A 59 0.47 12.09 2.74
C MET A 59 1.23 12.98 3.73
N GLN A 60 2.35 12.49 4.24
CA GLN A 60 3.24 13.25 5.14
C GLN A 60 3.76 14.54 4.49
N LEU A 61 4.19 14.45 3.23
CA LEU A 61 4.67 15.62 2.49
C LEU A 61 3.55 16.58 2.13
N GLY A 62 2.33 16.07 1.87
CA GLY A 62 1.14 16.91 1.71
C GLY A 62 0.86 17.77 2.93
N ILE A 63 1.01 17.20 4.13
CA ILE A 63 0.88 17.93 5.40
C ILE A 63 2.00 18.96 5.54
N LEU A 64 3.26 18.55 5.38
CA LEU A 64 4.43 19.42 5.55
C LEU A 64 4.42 20.61 4.58
N LEU A 65 3.97 20.38 3.35
CA LEU A 65 3.95 21.38 2.28
C LEU A 65 2.62 22.14 2.18
N ASN A 66 1.64 21.80 3.04
CA ASN A 66 0.25 22.31 2.95
C ASN A 66 -0.36 22.07 1.56
N ASP A 67 -0.07 20.90 0.96
CA ASP A 67 -0.56 20.49 -0.37
C ASP A 67 -1.67 19.46 -0.24
N ASN A 68 -2.92 19.95 -0.23
CA ASN A 68 -4.11 19.11 -0.14
C ASN A 68 -4.24 18.11 -1.31
N LYS A 69 -3.74 18.46 -2.49
CA LYS A 69 -3.82 17.56 -3.66
C LYS A 69 -2.92 16.35 -3.47
N LEU A 70 -1.72 16.59 -2.96
CA LEU A 70 -0.77 15.53 -2.64
C LEU A 70 -1.30 14.63 -1.50
N PHE A 71 -1.83 15.23 -0.44
CA PHE A 71 -2.46 14.52 0.68
C PHE A 71 -3.61 13.62 0.21
N ARG A 72 -4.56 14.17 -0.57
CA ARG A 72 -5.72 13.42 -1.08
C ARG A 72 -5.36 12.28 -2.02
N LYS A 73 -4.19 12.32 -2.65
CA LYS A 73 -3.71 11.24 -3.51
C LYS A 73 -3.51 9.94 -2.72
N ALA A 74 -3.05 10.03 -1.46
CA ALA A 74 -2.89 8.87 -0.58
C ALA A 74 -4.24 8.24 -0.21
N PHE A 75 -5.28 9.03 0.00
CA PHE A 75 -6.63 8.52 0.24
C PHE A 75 -7.11 7.61 -0.90
N LYS A 76 -6.90 8.02 -2.14
CA LYS A 76 -7.29 7.20 -3.30
C LYS A 76 -6.60 5.84 -3.31
N ASN A 77 -5.34 5.78 -2.86
CA ASN A 77 -4.63 4.50 -2.77
C ASN A 77 -5.25 3.60 -1.68
N TYR A 78 -5.63 4.19 -0.54
CA TYR A 78 -6.35 3.49 0.53
C TYR A 78 -7.71 2.96 0.02
N GLU A 79 -8.53 3.84 -0.57
CA GLU A 79 -9.83 3.48 -1.15
C GLU A 79 -9.71 2.34 -2.18
N TYR A 80 -8.70 2.40 -3.06
CA TYR A 80 -8.45 1.34 -4.04
C TYR A 80 -8.05 0.02 -3.37
N ALA A 81 -7.23 0.04 -2.34
CA ALA A 81 -6.86 -1.17 -1.61
C ALA A 81 -8.10 -1.82 -0.99
N ILE A 82 -8.96 -1.03 -0.35
CA ILE A 82 -10.23 -1.52 0.21
C ILE A 82 -11.16 -2.03 -0.91
N LYS A 83 -11.33 -1.28 -1.98
CA LYS A 83 -12.22 -1.65 -3.09
C LYS A 83 -11.81 -2.97 -3.76
N PHE A 84 -10.51 -3.16 -4.00
CA PHE A 84 -9.99 -4.27 -4.78
C PHE A 84 -9.52 -5.47 -3.96
N GLN A 85 -9.65 -5.44 -2.63
CA GLN A 85 -9.51 -6.65 -1.83
C GLN A 85 -10.60 -7.66 -2.20
N ARG A 86 -10.37 -8.95 -1.96
CA ARG A 86 -11.42 -9.97 -2.06
C ARG A 86 -12.37 -9.87 -0.88
N LYS A 87 -13.50 -10.57 -0.94
CA LYS A 87 -14.51 -10.55 0.14
C LYS A 87 -13.99 -11.04 1.48
N ASP A 88 -12.99 -11.91 1.47
CA ASP A 88 -12.33 -12.43 2.67
C ASP A 88 -11.22 -11.53 3.23
N GLY A 89 -10.97 -10.38 2.62
CA GLY A 89 -9.92 -9.45 3.03
C GLY A 89 -8.55 -9.70 2.41
N SER A 90 -8.39 -10.77 1.62
CA SER A 90 -7.13 -11.01 0.92
C SER A 90 -6.89 -9.98 -0.17
N MET A 91 -5.65 -9.57 -0.34
CA MET A 91 -5.24 -8.63 -1.37
C MET A 91 -4.66 -9.41 -2.56
N PRO A 92 -5.31 -9.37 -3.75
CA PRO A 92 -4.99 -10.25 -4.87
C PRO A 92 -3.52 -10.20 -5.31
N ILE A 93 -2.96 -9.00 -5.41
CA ILE A 93 -1.55 -8.83 -5.84
C ILE A 93 -0.56 -9.43 -4.84
N GLU A 94 -0.92 -9.47 -3.56
CA GLU A 94 -0.03 -9.91 -2.48
C GLU A 94 -0.15 -11.40 -2.23
N THR A 95 -1.35 -11.94 -2.19
CA THR A 95 -1.62 -13.34 -1.83
C THR A 95 -1.20 -14.35 -2.89
N ARG A 96 -1.11 -13.96 -4.17
CA ARG A 96 -0.60 -14.83 -5.25
C ARG A 96 0.90 -15.12 -5.20
N ARG A 97 1.58 -14.69 -4.13
CA ARG A 97 3.03 -14.82 -3.99
C ARG A 97 3.47 -16.07 -3.24
N GLY A 98 2.62 -17.07 -3.09
CA GLY A 98 2.94 -18.34 -2.43
C GLY A 98 3.49 -18.14 -1.03
N GLY A 99 4.63 -18.72 -0.71
CA GLY A 99 5.27 -18.61 0.60
C GLY A 99 5.65 -17.20 1.06
N ARG A 100 5.54 -16.19 0.18
CA ARG A 100 5.73 -14.78 0.52
C ARG A 100 4.43 -14.01 0.69
N ALA A 101 3.29 -14.66 0.53
CA ALA A 101 1.99 -14.00 0.56
C ALA A 101 1.74 -13.30 1.90
N MET A 102 2.00 -13.98 3.03
CA MET A 102 1.85 -13.40 4.36
C MET A 102 2.70 -12.14 4.54
N PHE A 103 3.96 -12.18 4.15
CA PHE A 103 4.86 -11.04 4.25
C PHE A 103 4.34 -9.82 3.46
N TYR A 104 3.86 -10.03 2.23
CA TYR A 104 3.37 -8.93 1.40
C TYR A 104 1.98 -8.45 1.80
N GLN A 105 1.10 -9.35 2.23
CA GLN A 105 -0.20 -8.98 2.83
C GLN A 105 0.02 -8.14 4.09
N GLY A 106 0.93 -8.55 4.98
CA GLY A 106 1.30 -7.80 6.18
C GLY A 106 1.87 -6.42 5.86
N ARG A 107 2.75 -6.32 4.85
CA ARG A 107 3.29 -5.02 4.40
C ARG A 107 2.21 -4.07 3.90
N ALA A 108 1.26 -4.58 3.12
CA ALA A 108 0.15 -3.76 2.63
C ALA A 108 -0.76 -3.32 3.79
N MET A 109 -1.09 -4.24 4.71
CA MET A 109 -1.86 -3.93 5.92
C MET A 109 -1.17 -2.86 6.77
N THR A 110 0.14 -3.00 7.04
CA THR A 110 0.91 -1.99 7.79
C THR A 110 0.86 -0.62 7.11
N ALA A 111 1.01 -0.57 5.79
CA ALA A 111 0.94 0.69 5.06
C ALA A 111 -0.45 1.34 5.16
N LEU A 112 -1.52 0.55 5.07
CA LEU A 112 -2.90 1.03 5.27
C LEU A 112 -3.12 1.55 6.70
N THR A 113 -2.60 0.85 7.71
CA THR A 113 -2.62 1.30 9.11
C THR A 113 -1.97 2.67 9.27
N VAL A 114 -0.78 2.85 8.72
CA VAL A 114 -0.06 4.13 8.82
C VAL A 114 -0.82 5.26 8.11
N ILE A 115 -1.38 4.99 6.92
CA ILE A 115 -2.22 5.95 6.19
C ILE A 115 -3.42 6.36 7.06
N ALA A 116 -4.10 5.39 7.69
CA ALA A 116 -5.26 5.66 8.53
C ALA A 116 -4.91 6.49 9.78
N ILE A 117 -3.80 6.18 10.46
CA ILE A 117 -3.30 6.97 11.60
C ILE A 117 -2.97 8.40 11.19
N ILE A 118 -2.29 8.60 10.06
CA ILE A 118 -1.97 9.95 9.58
C ILE A 118 -3.26 10.72 9.25
N ALA A 119 -4.24 10.05 8.62
CA ALA A 119 -5.53 10.66 8.30
C ALA A 119 -6.27 11.08 9.58
N GLU A 120 -6.35 10.21 10.56
CA GLU A 120 -7.00 10.46 11.84
C GLU A 120 -6.39 11.66 12.57
N ASN A 121 -5.06 11.77 12.58
CA ASN A 121 -4.34 12.93 13.13
C ASN A 121 -4.63 14.25 12.39
N GLN A 122 -5.21 14.19 11.19
CA GLN A 122 -5.68 15.33 10.42
C GLN A 122 -7.22 15.50 10.47
N GLY A 123 -7.89 14.76 11.36
CA GLY A 123 -9.33 14.83 11.55
C GLY A 123 -10.18 14.00 10.59
N TYR A 124 -9.57 13.09 9.83
CA TYR A 124 -10.28 12.21 8.90
C TYR A 124 -10.37 10.79 9.45
N ASN A 125 -11.54 10.32 9.82
CA ASN A 125 -11.76 8.91 10.15
C ASN A 125 -11.93 8.10 8.86
N ILE A 126 -10.92 7.29 8.51
CA ILE A 126 -10.98 6.36 7.37
C ILE A 126 -10.94 4.89 7.80
N TRP A 127 -10.89 4.62 9.10
CA TRP A 127 -10.94 3.27 9.63
C TRP A 127 -12.23 2.54 9.26
N ASP A 128 -13.33 3.28 9.28
CA ASP A 128 -14.67 2.78 9.00
C ASP A 128 -15.05 2.88 7.52
N TYR A 129 -14.09 3.25 6.64
CA TYR A 129 -14.36 3.29 5.21
C TYR A 129 -14.75 1.91 4.71
N ASP A 130 -15.93 1.81 4.14
CA ASP A 130 -16.50 0.58 3.58
C ASP A 130 -16.81 0.75 2.09
N HIS A 131 -16.47 -0.26 1.31
CA HIS A 131 -16.85 -0.39 -0.09
C HIS A 131 -17.60 -1.70 -0.33
N LYS A 132 -18.92 -1.67 -0.19
CA LYS A 132 -19.79 -2.85 -0.43
C LYS A 132 -19.44 -4.05 0.47
N GLY A 133 -19.29 -3.81 1.76
CA GLY A 133 -18.92 -4.81 2.76
C GLY A 133 -17.41 -5.14 2.80
N LYS A 134 -16.59 -4.41 2.07
CA LYS A 134 -15.13 -4.51 2.11
C LYS A 134 -14.57 -3.33 2.89
N ASN A 135 -13.79 -3.61 3.93
CA ASN A 135 -13.20 -2.61 4.79
C ASN A 135 -11.84 -3.06 5.32
N PHE A 136 -11.18 -2.21 6.09
CA PHE A 136 -9.86 -2.51 6.64
C PHE A 136 -9.88 -3.72 7.59
N HIS A 137 -10.96 -3.90 8.36
CA HIS A 137 -11.09 -5.00 9.32
C HIS A 137 -11.10 -6.37 8.63
N ASN A 138 -11.64 -6.48 7.41
CA ASN A 138 -11.54 -7.71 6.62
C ASN A 138 -10.08 -8.06 6.30
N ILE A 139 -9.24 -7.05 5.98
CA ILE A 139 -7.81 -7.26 5.70
C ILE A 139 -7.08 -7.76 6.95
N VAL A 140 -7.38 -7.17 8.11
CA VAL A 140 -6.82 -7.60 9.40
C VAL A 140 -7.26 -9.01 9.74
N LYS A 141 -8.55 -9.29 9.62
CA LYS A 141 -9.10 -10.64 9.88
C LYS A 141 -8.41 -11.69 9.00
N PHE A 142 -8.33 -11.44 7.69
CA PHE A 142 -7.65 -12.36 6.78
C PHE A 142 -6.19 -12.58 7.19
N PHE A 143 -5.48 -11.54 7.62
CA PHE A 143 -4.10 -11.67 8.06
C PHE A 143 -3.98 -12.54 9.31
N ILE A 144 -4.88 -12.40 10.28
CA ILE A 144 -4.94 -13.25 11.48
C ILE A 144 -5.24 -14.69 11.09
N ASP A 145 -6.29 -14.94 10.32
CA ASP A 145 -6.67 -16.28 9.85
C ASP A 145 -5.48 -16.95 9.11
N PHE A 146 -4.72 -16.16 8.33
CA PHE A 146 -3.55 -16.65 7.60
C PHE A 146 -2.35 -16.95 8.52
N THR A 147 -2.19 -16.25 9.65
CA THR A 147 -1.16 -16.59 10.64
C THR A 147 -1.47 -17.89 11.38
N GLU A 148 -2.75 -18.17 11.60
CA GLU A 148 -3.23 -19.39 12.27
C GLU A 148 -3.22 -20.61 11.33
N ASN A 149 -3.55 -20.40 10.05
CA ASN A 149 -3.58 -21.43 9.03
C ASN A 149 -2.99 -20.92 7.71
N ASN A 150 -1.72 -21.19 7.47
CA ASN A 150 -1.01 -20.74 6.29
C ASN A 150 -1.44 -21.46 4.99
N GLU A 151 -2.17 -22.58 5.09
CA GLU A 151 -2.71 -23.30 3.92
C GLU A 151 -3.79 -22.50 3.17
N ILE A 152 -4.34 -21.46 3.80
CA ILE A 152 -5.27 -20.52 3.14
C ILE A 152 -4.68 -19.95 1.86
N VAL A 153 -3.36 -19.84 1.76
CA VAL A 153 -2.68 -19.36 0.55
C VAL A 153 -2.98 -20.18 -0.69
N PHE A 154 -3.26 -21.50 -0.56
CA PHE A 154 -3.58 -22.37 -1.69
C PHE A 154 -4.87 -22.02 -2.43
N LYS A 155 -5.69 -21.13 -1.86
CA LYS A 155 -6.78 -20.49 -2.59
C LYS A 155 -6.30 -19.52 -3.68
N TYR A 156 -5.06 -19.02 -3.55
CA TYR A 156 -4.53 -17.89 -4.32
C TYR A 156 -3.14 -18.13 -4.91
N ALA A 157 -2.50 -19.24 -4.57
CA ALA A 157 -1.21 -19.67 -5.08
C ALA A 157 -1.09 -21.19 -5.10
N LYS A 158 -0.43 -21.75 -6.11
CA LYS A 158 -0.27 -23.21 -6.28
C LYS A 158 0.71 -23.80 -5.27
N GLU A 159 1.67 -23.01 -4.81
CA GLU A 159 2.75 -23.45 -3.97
C GLU A 159 2.97 -22.48 -2.80
N MET A 160 3.18 -23.04 -1.61
CA MET A 160 3.65 -22.29 -0.44
C MET A 160 5.11 -21.87 -0.58
N LYS A 161 5.93 -22.74 -1.15
CA LYS A 161 7.36 -22.52 -1.26
C LYS A 161 7.66 -21.40 -2.26
N ALA A 162 8.26 -20.34 -1.79
CA ALA A 162 8.81 -19.31 -2.67
C ALA A 162 10.05 -19.89 -3.36
N PRO A 163 10.12 -19.91 -4.69
CA PRO A 163 11.28 -20.41 -5.40
C PRO A 163 12.48 -19.49 -5.18
N GLY A 164 13.66 -20.07 -4.94
CA GLY A 164 14.98 -19.45 -5.00
C GLY A 164 15.18 -18.05 -4.43
N PRO A 165 16.23 -17.37 -4.83
CA PRO A 165 16.48 -15.95 -4.51
C PRO A 165 15.38 -15.04 -5.09
N ALA A 166 15.25 -13.84 -4.52
CA ALA A 166 14.18 -12.90 -4.89
C ALA A 166 14.11 -12.58 -6.39
N LYS A 167 15.23 -12.63 -7.10
CA LYS A 167 15.31 -12.42 -8.55
C LYS A 167 14.63 -13.52 -9.37
N ASP A 168 14.60 -14.75 -8.85
CA ASP A 168 14.03 -15.92 -9.52
C ASP A 168 12.58 -16.17 -9.07
N TYR A 169 12.04 -15.30 -8.22
CA TYR A 169 10.69 -15.42 -7.71
C TYR A 169 9.66 -15.21 -8.82
N LYS A 170 8.87 -16.22 -9.09
CA LYS A 170 7.72 -16.15 -10.00
C LYS A 170 6.44 -15.95 -9.21
N ARG A 171 5.63 -15.01 -9.64
CA ARG A 171 4.28 -14.83 -9.12
C ARG A 171 3.40 -15.95 -9.64
N GLN A 172 2.47 -16.38 -8.82
CA GLN A 172 1.49 -17.38 -9.19
C GLN A 172 0.15 -16.68 -9.41
N ASP A 173 -0.41 -16.85 -10.60
CA ASP A 173 -1.69 -16.26 -10.99
C ASP A 173 -2.72 -17.40 -11.05
N LEU A 174 -3.60 -17.43 -10.07
CA LEU A 174 -4.72 -18.38 -9.96
C LEU A 174 -6.09 -17.69 -10.08
N ASP A 175 -6.08 -16.38 -10.32
CA ASP A 175 -7.28 -15.56 -10.46
C ASP A 175 -7.82 -15.58 -11.89
#